data_def4100bbe902ac86accf6845b5f7cf4
#
_entry.id   def4100bbe902ac86accf6845b5f7cf4
#
_cell.length_a   1.000
_cell.length_b   1.000
_cell.length_c   1.000
_cell.angle_alpha   90.00
_cell.angle_beta   90.00
_cell.angle_gamma   90.00
#
_symmetry.space_group_name_H-M   'P 1'
#
loop_
_entity.id
_entity.type
_entity.pdbx_description
1 polymer ?
#
loop_
_entity_poly.entity_id
_entity_poly.type
_entity_poly.pdbx_seq_one_letter_code
_entity_poly.pdbx_strand_id
1 'polypeptide(L)'
;MRKLTIGFLSDLQTNSTVALCPPRVQLDDGGTYHYSRLQKQLWGDYLDFRDRLLSAKGDGELYLIFNGDLHDGDHHQTSQIITRNKATMQNIAAEVIEPMAYIADKMFLVRGTEAHAGESASMEEDIAKDFDFEANGEKRSWWQLISYFMNKKFDIAHHTTMGSTPVGKGNAANKIAVEAIFEYANRGEMPPDYISRAHVHRYADTYKTYISRAFILPCWQYRTAYVHKLSTGKLADIGGVILEMETGKEDILTPVIYKPKKSEEVIWRG
;
A
#
# COMPACT_ATOMS: atom_id res chain seq x y z
N MET A 1 -29.28 3.13 -5.57
CA MET A 1 -28.15 4.11 -5.73
C MET A 1 -26.87 3.30 -5.82
N ARG A 2 -25.94 3.66 -6.72
CA ARG A 2 -24.68 2.92 -6.83
C ARG A 2 -23.76 3.34 -5.69
N LYS A 3 -23.18 2.36 -5.00
CA LYS A 3 -22.16 2.56 -3.96
C LYS A 3 -20.92 1.79 -4.34
N LEU A 4 -19.75 2.43 -4.22
CA LEU A 4 -18.45 1.84 -4.45
C LEU A 4 -17.52 2.21 -3.28
N THR A 5 -16.91 1.20 -2.69
CA THR A 5 -15.82 1.36 -1.73
C THR A 5 -14.52 1.02 -2.43
N ILE A 6 -13.49 1.84 -2.25
CA ILE A 6 -12.15 1.56 -2.76
C ILE A 6 -11.20 1.46 -1.58
N GLY A 7 -10.55 0.30 -1.42
CA GLY A 7 -9.48 0.08 -0.47
C GLY A 7 -8.12 0.28 -1.12
N PHE A 8 -7.29 1.14 -0.54
CA PHE A 8 -5.92 1.36 -0.99
C PHE A 8 -4.94 0.74 0.00
N LEU A 9 -4.09 -0.14 -0.50
CA LEU A 9 -2.98 -0.77 0.22
C LEU A 9 -1.70 -0.53 -0.56
N SER A 10 -0.57 -0.44 0.14
CA SER A 10 0.74 -0.28 -0.48
C SER A 10 1.84 -0.79 0.43
N ASP A 11 3.01 -1.04 -0.15
CA ASP A 11 4.20 -1.34 0.63
C ASP A 11 3.95 -2.47 1.64
N LEU A 12 3.40 -3.61 1.15
CA LEU A 12 3.16 -4.81 1.97
C LEU A 12 4.47 -5.44 2.40
N GLN A 13 5.46 -5.37 1.52
CA GLN A 13 6.85 -5.81 1.70
C GLN A 13 6.94 -7.19 2.37
N THR A 14 6.10 -8.10 1.90
CA THR A 14 6.07 -9.48 2.36
C THR A 14 7.45 -10.12 2.18
N ASN A 15 7.78 -11.13 2.97
CA ASN A 15 9.12 -11.67 3.11
C ASN A 15 10.06 -10.88 4.05
N SER A 16 9.75 -9.63 4.42
CA SER A 16 10.50 -8.95 5.48
C SER A 16 10.11 -9.48 6.85
N THR A 17 11.10 -9.66 7.76
CA THR A 17 10.83 -10.08 9.15
C THR A 17 10.13 -8.99 9.98
N VAL A 18 9.98 -7.78 9.43
CA VAL A 18 9.33 -6.63 10.08
C VAL A 18 8.11 -6.12 9.30
N ALA A 19 7.59 -6.93 8.37
CA ALA A 19 6.41 -6.63 7.57
C ALA A 19 5.35 -7.73 7.66
N LEU A 20 4.34 -7.66 6.81
CA LEU A 20 3.27 -8.65 6.76
C LEU A 20 3.81 -10.05 6.47
N CYS A 21 3.32 -11.00 7.25
CA CYS A 21 3.63 -12.41 7.10
C CYS A 21 2.44 -13.24 7.56
N PRO A 22 2.04 -14.28 6.83
CA PRO A 22 1.02 -15.20 7.31
C PRO A 22 1.51 -15.96 8.56
N PRO A 23 0.61 -16.56 9.34
CA PRO A 23 0.98 -17.21 10.61
C PRO A 23 2.07 -18.26 10.49
N ARG A 24 2.16 -18.93 9.34
CA ARG A 24 3.11 -19.99 9.05
C ARG A 24 3.49 -19.98 7.58
N VAL A 25 4.76 -20.08 7.28
CA VAL A 25 5.31 -20.15 5.93
C VAL A 25 6.10 -21.45 5.79
N GLN A 26 5.79 -22.24 4.76
CA GLN A 26 6.58 -23.40 4.38
C GLN A 26 7.82 -22.96 3.61
N LEU A 27 9.01 -23.30 4.10
CA LEU A 27 10.29 -23.00 3.45
C LEU A 27 10.68 -24.08 2.45
N ASP A 28 11.54 -23.74 1.52
CA ASP A 28 12.03 -24.62 0.46
C ASP A 28 12.97 -25.74 0.95
N ASP A 29 13.54 -25.59 2.15
CA ASP A 29 14.34 -26.64 2.80
C ASP A 29 13.49 -27.67 3.59
N GLY A 30 12.17 -27.55 3.55
CA GLY A 30 11.23 -28.37 4.31
C GLY A 30 10.95 -27.83 5.72
N GLY A 31 11.64 -26.78 6.15
CA GLY A 31 11.38 -26.09 7.42
C GLY A 31 10.12 -25.24 7.38
N THR A 32 9.73 -24.74 8.55
CA THR A 32 8.58 -23.84 8.70
C THR A 32 9.00 -22.58 9.44
N TYR A 33 8.76 -21.41 8.83
CA TYR A 33 8.88 -20.13 9.51
C TYR A 33 7.53 -19.78 10.16
N HIS A 34 7.58 -19.35 11.40
CA HIS A 34 6.42 -18.80 12.11
C HIS A 34 6.59 -17.31 12.30
N TYR A 35 5.52 -16.53 12.06
CA TYR A 35 5.56 -15.11 12.25
C TYR A 35 6.01 -14.72 13.67
N SER A 36 6.79 -13.64 13.77
CA SER A 36 7.21 -13.06 15.03
C SER A 36 6.03 -12.40 15.76
N ARG A 37 6.23 -12.02 17.04
CA ARG A 37 5.23 -11.25 17.80
C ARG A 37 4.82 -9.96 17.07
N LEU A 38 5.79 -9.29 16.44
CA LEU A 38 5.56 -8.08 15.64
C LEU A 38 4.70 -8.36 14.42
N GLN A 39 5.04 -9.39 13.65
CA GLN A 39 4.30 -9.80 12.46
C GLN A 39 2.89 -10.30 12.81
N LYS A 40 2.72 -10.97 13.96
CA LYS A 40 1.40 -11.35 14.48
C LYS A 40 0.50 -10.12 14.72
N GLN A 41 1.08 -9.03 15.24
CA GLN A 41 0.32 -7.80 15.42
C GLN A 41 -0.06 -7.21 14.05
N LEU A 42 0.90 -7.09 13.11
CA LEU A 42 0.63 -6.59 11.76
C LEU A 42 -0.44 -7.41 11.05
N TRP A 43 -0.37 -8.73 11.17
CA TRP A 43 -1.37 -9.63 10.61
C TRP A 43 -2.77 -9.38 11.19
N GLY A 44 -2.86 -9.19 12.51
CA GLY A 44 -4.12 -8.84 13.17
C GLY A 44 -4.68 -7.50 12.72
N ASP A 45 -3.83 -6.48 12.62
CA ASP A 45 -4.19 -5.13 12.13
C ASP A 45 -4.63 -5.18 10.64
N TYR A 46 -3.99 -6.02 9.84
CA TYR A 46 -4.33 -6.24 8.43
C TYR A 46 -5.70 -6.91 8.26
N LEU A 47 -6.02 -7.90 9.08
CA LEU A 47 -7.34 -8.53 9.08
C LEU A 47 -8.44 -7.58 9.62
N ASP A 48 -8.14 -6.73 10.60
CA ASP A 48 -9.07 -5.65 11.04
C ASP A 48 -9.32 -4.66 9.89
N PHE A 49 -8.28 -4.30 9.11
CA PHE A 49 -8.46 -3.45 7.93
C PHE A 49 -9.37 -4.11 6.88
N ARG A 50 -9.20 -5.42 6.63
CA ARG A 50 -10.11 -6.19 5.77
C ARG A 50 -11.56 -6.11 6.27
N ASP A 51 -11.78 -6.29 7.54
CA ASP A 51 -13.13 -6.30 8.13
C ASP A 51 -13.77 -4.89 8.06
N ARG A 52 -12.97 -3.82 8.18
CA ARG A 52 -13.41 -2.44 7.95
C ARG A 52 -13.79 -2.20 6.49
N LEU A 53 -13.02 -2.71 5.54
CA LEU A 53 -13.36 -2.65 4.11
C LEU A 53 -14.69 -3.35 3.83
N LEU A 54 -14.89 -4.53 4.39
CA LEU A 54 -16.13 -5.29 4.25
C LEU A 54 -17.32 -4.54 4.87
N SER A 55 -17.14 -3.92 6.03
CA SER A 55 -18.14 -3.08 6.67
C SER A 55 -18.48 -1.84 5.82
N ALA A 56 -17.46 -1.16 5.26
CA ALA A 56 -17.64 0.00 4.40
C ALA A 56 -18.31 -0.36 3.06
N LYS A 57 -18.01 -1.53 2.51
CA LYS A 57 -18.67 -2.07 1.30
C LYS A 57 -20.18 -2.11 1.46
N GLY A 58 -20.66 -2.71 2.56
CA GLY A 58 -22.10 -2.98 2.75
C GLY A 58 -22.68 -3.73 1.55
N ASP A 59 -23.76 -3.22 0.97
CA ASP A 59 -24.42 -3.78 -0.21
C ASP A 59 -23.82 -3.30 -1.56
N GLY A 60 -22.73 -2.51 -1.51
CA GLY A 60 -22.04 -1.96 -2.69
C GLY A 60 -20.96 -2.87 -3.25
N GLU A 61 -20.18 -2.32 -4.17
CA GLU A 61 -18.98 -2.96 -4.72
C GLU A 61 -17.74 -2.57 -3.90
N LEU A 62 -16.74 -3.46 -3.84
CA LEU A 62 -15.43 -3.21 -3.26
C LEU A 62 -14.35 -3.41 -4.30
N TYR A 63 -13.63 -2.33 -4.62
CA TYR A 63 -12.41 -2.41 -5.41
C TYR A 63 -11.20 -2.27 -4.52
N LEU A 64 -10.16 -3.06 -4.77
CA LEU A 64 -8.89 -2.97 -4.07
C LEU A 64 -7.80 -2.49 -5.01
N ILE A 65 -7.01 -1.54 -4.54
CA ILE A 65 -5.85 -1.01 -5.26
C ILE A 65 -4.61 -1.29 -4.42
N PHE A 66 -3.80 -2.21 -4.92
CA PHE A 66 -2.47 -2.48 -4.39
C PHE A 66 -1.48 -1.57 -5.10
N ASN A 67 -0.95 -0.59 -4.40
CA ASN A 67 -0.09 0.43 -4.99
C ASN A 67 1.39 0.12 -4.78
N GLY A 68 1.82 -1.07 -5.21
CA GLY A 68 3.20 -1.49 -5.34
C GLY A 68 3.91 -1.92 -4.06
N ASP A 69 5.12 -2.43 -4.25
CA ASP A 69 6.02 -2.96 -3.23
C ASP A 69 5.37 -4.07 -2.39
N LEU A 70 4.82 -5.09 -3.11
CA LEU A 70 4.21 -6.26 -2.47
C LEU A 70 5.22 -7.15 -1.77
N HIS A 71 6.43 -7.27 -2.34
CA HIS A 71 7.50 -8.12 -1.85
C HIS A 71 8.61 -7.29 -1.19
N ASP A 72 9.43 -7.95 -0.35
CA ASP A 72 10.70 -7.42 0.11
C ASP A 72 11.82 -8.37 -0.33
N GLY A 73 12.63 -7.95 -1.30
CA GLY A 73 13.72 -8.73 -1.84
C GLY A 73 15.00 -8.59 -1.01
N ASP A 74 16.04 -9.34 -1.40
CA ASP A 74 17.38 -9.21 -0.81
C ASP A 74 18.12 -8.02 -1.44
N HIS A 75 17.66 -6.81 -1.15
CA HIS A 75 18.37 -5.59 -1.48
C HIS A 75 19.15 -5.09 -0.27
N HIS A 76 20.27 -4.41 -0.52
CA HIS A 76 21.18 -3.91 0.52
C HIS A 76 21.77 -4.99 1.46
N GLN A 77 21.79 -6.26 1.06
CA GLN A 77 22.29 -7.39 1.86
C GLN A 77 21.68 -7.41 3.28
N THR A 78 20.39 -7.15 3.38
CA THR A 78 19.68 -7.16 4.65
C THR A 78 19.57 -8.56 5.23
N SER A 79 19.69 -8.66 6.57
CA SER A 79 19.37 -9.89 7.30
C SER A 79 17.88 -9.97 7.69
N GLN A 80 17.09 -8.94 7.38
CA GLN A 80 15.69 -8.84 7.79
C GLN A 80 14.72 -9.42 6.74
N ILE A 81 15.10 -10.55 6.13
CA ILE A 81 14.25 -11.30 5.20
C ILE A 81 14.04 -12.72 5.71
N ILE A 82 12.91 -13.33 5.33
CA ILE A 82 12.52 -14.69 5.71
C ILE A 82 13.27 -15.70 4.84
N THR A 83 13.28 -15.47 3.53
CA THR A 83 13.93 -16.36 2.56
C THR A 83 14.51 -15.60 1.38
N ARG A 84 15.46 -16.22 0.65
CA ARG A 84 15.94 -15.78 -0.66
C ARG A 84 15.34 -16.58 -1.82
N ASN A 85 14.57 -17.61 -1.52
CA ASN A 85 13.89 -18.41 -2.53
C ASN A 85 12.71 -17.63 -3.12
N LYS A 86 12.79 -17.33 -4.43
CA LYS A 86 11.77 -16.51 -5.11
C LYS A 86 10.39 -17.17 -5.11
N ALA A 87 10.30 -18.49 -5.25
CA ALA A 87 9.02 -19.19 -5.21
C ALA A 87 8.37 -19.08 -3.83
N THR A 88 9.16 -19.24 -2.77
CA THR A 88 8.65 -19.05 -1.38
C THR A 88 8.24 -17.59 -1.14
N MET A 89 8.98 -16.61 -1.67
CA MET A 89 8.60 -15.19 -1.59
C MET A 89 7.24 -14.95 -2.26
N GLN A 90 7.02 -15.52 -3.45
CA GLN A 90 5.73 -15.43 -4.16
C GLN A 90 4.60 -16.07 -3.35
N ASN A 91 4.84 -17.24 -2.76
CA ASN A 91 3.84 -17.90 -1.92
C ASN A 91 3.47 -17.06 -0.69
N ILE A 92 4.45 -16.41 -0.04
CA ILE A 92 4.19 -15.51 1.10
C ILE A 92 3.29 -14.34 0.65
N ALA A 93 3.60 -13.70 -0.48
CA ALA A 93 2.80 -12.61 -1.01
C ALA A 93 1.39 -13.07 -1.39
N ALA A 94 1.25 -14.22 -2.02
CA ALA A 94 -0.03 -14.81 -2.37
C ALA A 94 -0.91 -15.05 -1.12
N GLU A 95 -0.35 -15.69 -0.08
CA GLU A 95 -1.06 -15.93 1.18
C GLU A 95 -1.46 -14.62 1.91
N VAL A 96 -0.68 -13.55 1.74
CA VAL A 96 -1.02 -12.22 2.29
C VAL A 96 -2.15 -11.56 1.49
N ILE A 97 -2.17 -11.70 0.18
CA ILE A 97 -3.19 -11.09 -0.69
C ILE A 97 -4.54 -11.83 -0.59
N GLU A 98 -4.52 -13.14 -0.41
CA GLU A 98 -5.71 -14.00 -0.43
C GLU A 98 -6.88 -13.51 0.45
N PRO A 99 -6.70 -13.09 1.73
CA PRO A 99 -7.80 -12.57 2.55
C PRO A 99 -8.47 -11.32 2.00
N MET A 100 -7.73 -10.50 1.25
CA MET A 100 -8.25 -9.30 0.58
C MET A 100 -8.93 -9.66 -0.74
N ALA A 101 -8.33 -10.56 -1.52
CA ALA A 101 -8.91 -11.04 -2.78
C ALA A 101 -10.28 -11.68 -2.57
N TYR A 102 -10.46 -12.41 -1.47
CA TYR A 102 -11.74 -13.05 -1.15
C TYR A 102 -12.94 -12.08 -0.99
N ILE A 103 -12.69 -10.84 -0.57
CA ILE A 103 -13.76 -9.85 -0.32
C ILE A 103 -13.93 -8.85 -1.45
N ALA A 104 -12.98 -8.78 -2.38
CA ALA A 104 -12.94 -7.80 -3.46
C ALA A 104 -13.83 -8.23 -4.65
N ASP A 105 -14.52 -7.28 -5.25
CA ASP A 105 -15.18 -7.47 -6.53
C ASP A 105 -14.24 -7.23 -7.72
N LYS A 106 -13.24 -6.33 -7.52
CA LYS A 106 -12.16 -6.05 -8.47
C LYS A 106 -10.87 -5.68 -7.75
N MET A 107 -9.75 -6.04 -8.36
CA MET A 107 -8.42 -5.68 -7.87
C MET A 107 -7.57 -5.06 -8.96
N PHE A 108 -6.77 -4.06 -8.57
CA PHE A 108 -5.80 -3.38 -9.43
C PHE A 108 -4.44 -3.38 -8.75
N LEU A 109 -3.39 -3.65 -9.53
CA LEU A 109 -2.01 -3.61 -9.05
C LEU A 109 -1.21 -2.56 -9.83
N VAL A 110 -0.67 -1.60 -9.11
CA VAL A 110 0.33 -0.66 -9.62
C VAL A 110 1.71 -1.14 -9.21
N ARG A 111 2.68 -1.08 -10.09
CA ARG A 111 4.04 -1.60 -9.86
C ARG A 111 4.79 -0.78 -8.84
N GLY A 112 5.49 -1.48 -7.97
CA GLY A 112 6.42 -0.89 -7.03
C GLY A 112 7.80 -0.59 -7.62
N THR A 113 8.79 -0.50 -6.73
CA THR A 113 10.20 -0.30 -7.09
C THR A 113 10.84 -1.61 -7.55
N GLU A 114 11.83 -1.55 -8.44
CA GLU A 114 12.56 -2.74 -8.88
C GLU A 114 13.24 -3.49 -7.71
N ALA A 115 13.63 -2.77 -6.67
CA ALA A 115 14.21 -3.36 -5.48
C ALA A 115 13.25 -4.34 -4.78
N HIS A 116 11.95 -4.10 -4.87
CA HIS A 116 10.90 -4.88 -4.20
C HIS A 116 10.07 -5.72 -5.19
N ALA A 117 9.85 -5.21 -6.39
CA ALA A 117 9.03 -5.87 -7.41
C ALA A 117 9.81 -6.84 -8.30
N GLY A 118 11.14 -6.84 -8.21
CA GLY A 118 12.02 -7.58 -9.10
C GLY A 118 12.29 -6.86 -10.42
N GLU A 119 13.26 -7.35 -11.20
CA GLU A 119 13.60 -6.79 -12.49
C GLU A 119 12.36 -6.70 -13.38
N SER A 120 12.11 -5.52 -13.93
CA SER A 120 10.91 -5.23 -14.74
C SER A 120 9.59 -5.54 -14.03
N ALA A 121 9.56 -5.49 -12.70
CA ALA A 121 8.41 -5.86 -11.85
C ALA A 121 7.90 -7.30 -12.08
N SER A 122 8.79 -8.23 -12.44
CA SER A 122 8.42 -9.60 -12.80
C SER A 122 7.66 -10.33 -11.71
N MET A 123 8.03 -10.13 -10.45
CA MET A 123 7.35 -10.78 -9.31
C MET A 123 5.93 -10.24 -9.10
N GLU A 124 5.73 -8.94 -9.23
CA GLU A 124 4.38 -8.34 -9.13
C GLU A 124 3.52 -8.68 -10.33
N GLU A 125 4.13 -8.80 -11.53
CA GLU A 125 3.43 -9.22 -12.74
C GLU A 125 2.89 -10.67 -12.62
N ASP A 126 3.66 -11.56 -12.00
CA ASP A 126 3.22 -12.93 -11.74
C ASP A 126 2.06 -12.97 -10.74
N ILE A 127 2.13 -12.22 -9.63
CA ILE A 127 1.01 -12.05 -8.71
C ILE A 127 -0.23 -11.47 -9.42
N ALA A 128 -0.04 -10.50 -10.31
CA ALA A 128 -1.16 -9.89 -11.04
C ALA A 128 -1.89 -10.90 -11.93
N LYS A 129 -1.17 -11.87 -12.49
CA LYS A 129 -1.77 -12.96 -13.27
C LYS A 129 -2.49 -13.97 -12.38
N ASP A 130 -1.88 -14.36 -11.25
CA ASP A 130 -2.41 -15.38 -10.36
C ASP A 130 -3.73 -14.96 -9.68
N PHE A 131 -3.89 -13.67 -9.39
CA PHE A 131 -5.06 -13.12 -8.69
C PHE A 131 -6.06 -12.37 -9.57
N ASP A 132 -6.00 -12.50 -10.89
CA ASP A 132 -6.95 -11.84 -11.81
C ASP A 132 -7.01 -10.31 -11.64
N PHE A 133 -5.88 -9.63 -11.42
CA PHE A 133 -5.87 -8.18 -11.38
C PHE A 133 -6.30 -7.56 -12.72
N GLU A 134 -7.13 -6.54 -12.66
CA GLU A 134 -7.72 -5.88 -13.83
C GLU A 134 -6.67 -5.05 -14.60
N ALA A 135 -6.58 -5.31 -15.92
CA ALA A 135 -5.74 -4.54 -16.82
C ALA A 135 -6.27 -4.59 -18.26
N ASN A 136 -7.30 -3.81 -18.58
CA ASN A 136 -7.86 -3.69 -19.93
C ASN A 136 -8.13 -5.06 -20.61
N GLY A 137 -8.63 -6.04 -19.86
CA GLY A 137 -8.86 -7.40 -20.33
C GLY A 137 -7.65 -8.33 -20.28
N GLU A 138 -6.49 -7.86 -19.91
CA GLU A 138 -5.30 -8.66 -19.61
C GLU A 138 -4.99 -8.60 -18.12
N LYS A 139 -4.49 -9.71 -17.57
CA LYS A 139 -4.07 -9.81 -16.16
C LYS A 139 -2.64 -9.27 -16.05
N ARG A 140 -2.48 -8.01 -15.67
CA ARG A 140 -1.18 -7.33 -15.56
C ARG A 140 -1.18 -6.26 -14.48
N SER A 141 0.02 -5.86 -14.07
CA SER A 141 0.24 -4.69 -13.23
C SER A 141 0.41 -3.41 -14.08
N TRP A 142 0.10 -2.25 -13.49
CA TRP A 142 0.20 -0.95 -14.13
C TRP A 142 1.45 -0.20 -13.69
N TRP A 143 2.12 0.51 -14.58
CA TRP A 143 3.11 1.53 -14.18
C TRP A 143 2.45 2.73 -13.52
N GLN A 144 1.35 3.17 -14.12
CA GLN A 144 0.47 4.22 -13.63
C GLN A 144 -0.93 3.87 -14.08
N LEU A 145 -1.85 3.83 -13.14
CA LEU A 145 -3.27 3.57 -13.41
C LEU A 145 -4.01 4.90 -13.47
N ILE A 146 -4.40 5.32 -14.67
CA ILE A 146 -5.34 6.41 -14.89
C ILE A 146 -6.67 5.79 -15.27
N SER A 147 -7.68 5.94 -14.41
CA SER A 147 -8.97 5.29 -14.59
C SER A 147 -10.11 6.15 -14.07
N TYR A 148 -11.33 5.79 -14.43
CA TYR A 148 -12.55 6.42 -13.93
C TYR A 148 -13.33 5.45 -13.06
N PHE A 149 -13.58 5.80 -11.81
CA PHE A 149 -14.47 5.08 -10.91
C PHE A 149 -15.62 6.02 -10.51
N MET A 150 -16.86 5.61 -10.74
CA MET A 150 -18.06 6.44 -10.48
C MET A 150 -17.96 7.88 -11.02
N ASN A 151 -17.44 8.05 -12.24
CA ASN A 151 -17.23 9.35 -12.92
C ASN A 151 -16.17 10.26 -12.27
N LYS A 152 -15.39 9.76 -11.33
CA LYS A 152 -14.21 10.44 -10.78
C LYS A 152 -12.95 9.91 -11.47
N LYS A 153 -12.06 10.82 -11.86
CA LYS A 153 -10.77 10.50 -12.48
C LYS A 153 -9.72 10.25 -11.40
N PHE A 154 -9.07 9.10 -11.50
CA PHE A 154 -7.99 8.69 -10.61
C PHE A 154 -6.66 8.66 -11.34
N ASP A 155 -5.60 9.08 -10.67
CA ASP A 155 -4.20 8.93 -11.08
C ASP A 155 -3.45 8.23 -9.94
N ILE A 156 -3.07 6.98 -10.18
CA ILE A 156 -2.46 6.11 -9.17
C ILE A 156 -1.09 5.66 -9.69
N ALA A 157 -0.04 5.98 -8.95
CA ALA A 157 1.32 5.51 -9.21
C ALA A 157 2.04 5.27 -7.88
N HIS A 158 3.04 4.40 -7.87
CA HIS A 158 3.73 4.05 -6.63
C HIS A 158 4.67 5.17 -6.15
N HIS A 159 5.54 5.62 -7.04
CA HIS A 159 6.66 6.48 -6.66
C HIS A 159 6.25 7.90 -6.26
N THR A 160 6.84 8.34 -5.16
CA THR A 160 6.88 9.75 -4.76
C THR A 160 8.10 10.01 -3.89
N THR A 161 8.39 11.27 -3.64
CA THR A 161 9.44 11.70 -2.71
C THR A 161 8.81 12.52 -1.59
N MET A 162 9.35 12.40 -0.39
CA MET A 162 8.92 13.18 0.77
C MET A 162 10.11 13.91 1.38
N GLY A 163 9.94 15.19 1.69
CA GLY A 163 10.95 15.98 2.38
C GLY A 163 11.40 15.36 3.71
N SER A 164 12.66 15.57 4.06
CA SER A 164 13.28 15.00 5.26
C SER A 164 12.74 15.57 6.57
N THR A 165 12.17 16.77 6.55
CA THR A 165 11.66 17.46 7.75
C THR A 165 10.23 17.05 8.08
N PRO A 166 9.78 17.16 9.36
CA PRO A 166 8.38 16.95 9.73
C PRO A 166 7.39 17.82 8.95
N VAL A 167 7.77 19.07 8.64
CA VAL A 167 6.99 20.02 7.83
C VAL A 167 6.87 19.53 6.37
N GLY A 168 7.88 18.83 5.84
CA GLY A 168 7.87 18.30 4.48
C GLY A 168 6.87 17.16 4.25
N LYS A 169 6.31 16.55 5.31
CA LYS A 169 5.34 15.46 5.18
C LYS A 169 4.07 15.90 4.41
N GLY A 170 3.44 16.99 4.82
CA GLY A 170 2.27 17.55 4.15
C GLY A 170 2.62 18.18 2.79
N ASN A 171 3.80 18.78 2.67
CA ASN A 171 4.23 19.42 1.43
C ASN A 171 4.37 18.44 0.26
N ALA A 172 4.68 17.18 0.50
CA ALA A 172 4.77 16.18 -0.58
C ALA A 172 3.42 15.98 -1.27
N ALA A 173 2.34 15.81 -0.52
CA ALA A 173 0.99 15.67 -1.10
C ALA A 173 0.55 16.97 -1.81
N ASN A 174 0.82 18.13 -1.19
CA ASN A 174 0.52 19.43 -1.81
C ASN A 174 1.25 19.60 -3.15
N LYS A 175 2.54 19.24 -3.21
CA LYS A 175 3.33 19.31 -4.43
C LYS A 175 2.72 18.46 -5.54
N ILE A 176 2.37 17.22 -5.24
CA ILE A 176 1.74 16.29 -6.19
C ILE A 176 0.44 16.88 -6.75
N ALA A 177 -0.43 17.42 -5.90
CA ALA A 177 -1.68 18.02 -6.34
C ALA A 177 -1.46 19.24 -7.25
N VAL A 178 -0.57 20.13 -6.84
CA VAL A 178 -0.27 21.37 -7.60
C VAL A 178 0.39 21.04 -8.94
N GLU A 179 1.38 20.15 -8.98
CA GLU A 179 2.03 19.73 -10.22
C GLU A 179 1.01 19.12 -11.21
N ALA A 180 0.14 18.23 -10.73
CA ALA A 180 -0.90 17.65 -11.58
C ALA A 180 -1.85 18.72 -12.13
N ILE A 181 -2.30 19.67 -11.30
CA ILE A 181 -3.18 20.76 -11.76
C ILE A 181 -2.51 21.58 -12.87
N PHE A 182 -1.24 21.93 -12.72
CA PHE A 182 -0.50 22.69 -13.73
C PHE A 182 -0.29 21.89 -15.02
N GLU A 183 0.13 20.62 -14.91
CA GLU A 183 0.36 19.76 -16.06
C GLU A 183 -0.91 19.54 -16.90
N TYR A 184 -2.04 19.28 -16.25
CA TYR A 184 -3.31 19.12 -16.95
C TYR A 184 -3.83 20.42 -17.53
N ALA A 185 -3.70 21.54 -16.80
CA ALA A 185 -4.07 22.87 -17.31
C ALA A 185 -3.28 23.25 -18.56
N ASN A 186 -1.96 22.96 -18.61
CA ASN A 186 -1.13 23.20 -19.79
C ASN A 186 -1.59 22.40 -21.03
N ARG A 187 -2.29 21.28 -20.82
CA ARG A 187 -2.86 20.46 -21.90
C ARG A 187 -4.32 20.84 -22.23
N GLY A 188 -4.91 21.78 -21.49
CA GLY A 188 -6.33 22.13 -21.63
C GLY A 188 -7.26 21.01 -21.12
N GLU A 189 -6.79 20.18 -20.20
CA GLU A 189 -7.52 19.05 -19.65
C GLU A 189 -7.89 19.29 -18.17
N MET A 190 -8.95 18.61 -17.70
CA MET A 190 -9.26 18.57 -16.26
C MET A 190 -8.32 17.63 -15.52
N PRO A 191 -7.73 18.07 -14.40
CA PRO A 191 -6.86 17.21 -13.59
C PRO A 191 -7.66 16.05 -12.95
N PRO A 192 -6.97 15.01 -12.43
CA PRO A 192 -7.61 13.95 -11.68
C PRO A 192 -8.33 14.47 -10.43
N ASP A 193 -9.48 13.87 -10.09
CA ASP A 193 -10.16 14.14 -8.82
C ASP A 193 -9.33 13.62 -7.64
N TYR A 194 -8.74 12.42 -7.82
CA TYR A 194 -7.94 11.73 -6.81
C TYR A 194 -6.57 11.33 -7.35
N ILE A 195 -5.53 11.61 -6.57
CA ILE A 195 -4.14 11.23 -6.89
C ILE A 195 -3.59 10.44 -5.72
N SER A 196 -3.24 9.17 -5.97
CA SER A 196 -2.63 8.29 -4.96
C SER A 196 -1.16 8.04 -5.29
N ARG A 197 -0.29 8.16 -4.27
CA ARG A 197 1.14 7.79 -4.31
C ARG A 197 1.49 6.97 -3.08
N ALA A 198 2.68 6.34 -3.07
CA ALA A 198 3.13 5.44 -2.01
C ALA A 198 4.64 5.58 -1.73
N HIS A 199 5.37 4.50 -1.44
CA HIS A 199 6.84 4.40 -1.36
C HIS A 199 7.48 4.99 -0.10
N VAL A 200 6.94 6.03 0.47
CA VAL A 200 7.58 6.76 1.59
C VAL A 200 7.11 6.30 2.97
N HIS A 201 6.25 5.29 3.02
CA HIS A 201 5.74 4.65 4.24
C HIS A 201 5.09 5.63 5.24
N ARG A 202 4.55 6.75 4.77
CA ARG A 202 3.97 7.78 5.63
C ARG A 202 2.75 8.40 4.98
N TYR A 203 1.64 8.36 5.69
CA TYR A 203 0.40 8.97 5.23
C TYR A 203 0.51 10.49 5.17
N ALA A 204 0.04 11.07 4.07
CA ALA A 204 -0.19 12.50 3.92
C ALA A 204 -1.39 12.73 3.00
N ASP A 205 -2.11 13.83 3.16
CA ASP A 205 -3.35 14.12 2.43
C ASP A 205 -3.51 15.63 2.28
N THR A 206 -3.91 16.08 1.11
CA THR A 206 -4.26 17.48 0.86
C THR A 206 -5.67 17.83 1.30
N TYR A 207 -6.47 16.82 1.71
CA TYR A 207 -7.88 16.98 2.02
C TYR A 207 -8.63 17.68 0.85
N LYS A 208 -9.38 18.73 1.14
CA LYS A 208 -10.13 19.52 0.17
C LYS A 208 -9.45 20.86 -0.17
N THR A 209 -8.12 20.94 0.00
CA THR A 209 -7.39 22.20 -0.25
C THR A 209 -7.36 22.56 -1.73
N TYR A 210 -7.33 21.55 -2.61
CA TYR A 210 -7.24 21.73 -4.06
C TYR A 210 -8.40 21.04 -4.77
N ILE A 211 -8.58 21.31 -6.07
CA ILE A 211 -9.54 20.61 -6.93
C ILE A 211 -9.17 19.13 -7.11
N SER A 212 -7.88 18.80 -7.02
CA SER A 212 -7.36 17.43 -6.98
C SER A 212 -7.01 17.06 -5.55
N ARG A 213 -7.58 16.00 -5.01
CA ARG A 213 -7.17 15.48 -3.71
C ARG A 213 -6.02 14.50 -3.88
N ALA A 214 -4.82 14.88 -3.45
CA ALA A 214 -3.66 14.03 -3.46
C ALA A 214 -3.42 13.44 -2.07
N PHE A 215 -3.15 12.13 -2.03
CA PHE A 215 -2.80 11.44 -0.79
C PHE A 215 -1.68 10.44 -1.02
N ILE A 216 -0.86 10.26 0.00
CA ILE A 216 0.25 9.31 0.04
C ILE A 216 -0.13 8.21 1.01
N LEU A 217 0.01 6.97 0.58
CA LEU A 217 -0.41 5.81 1.35
C LEU A 217 0.52 5.51 2.52
N PRO A 218 -0.01 4.99 3.62
CA PRO A 218 0.76 4.31 4.64
C PRO A 218 1.26 2.95 4.09
N CYS A 219 2.03 2.23 4.88
CA CYS A 219 2.60 0.93 4.51
C CYS A 219 2.17 -0.18 5.48
N TRP A 220 2.66 -1.40 5.23
CA TRP A 220 2.51 -2.56 6.12
C TRP A 220 3.83 -3.12 6.60
N GLN A 221 4.88 -2.28 6.59
CA GLN A 221 6.21 -2.62 7.09
C GLN A 221 6.65 -1.64 8.18
N TYR A 222 7.11 -2.17 9.30
CA TYR A 222 7.82 -1.37 10.28
C TYR A 222 9.21 -0.99 9.77
N ARG A 223 9.80 0.02 10.39
CA ARG A 223 11.11 0.54 10.01
C ARG A 223 12.18 -0.56 10.04
N THR A 224 12.82 -0.77 8.90
CA THR A 224 13.96 -1.68 8.76
C THR A 224 15.24 -1.09 9.36
N ALA A 225 16.26 -1.93 9.58
CA ALA A 225 17.58 -1.48 10.02
C ALA A 225 18.22 -0.48 9.04
N TYR A 226 17.97 -0.66 7.75
CA TYR A 226 18.41 0.27 6.71
C TYR A 226 17.77 1.66 6.87
N VAL A 227 16.46 1.73 6.99
CA VAL A 227 15.73 2.99 7.20
C VAL A 227 16.13 3.65 8.53
N HIS A 228 16.44 2.85 9.56
CA HIS A 228 16.93 3.36 10.83
C HIS A 228 18.26 4.11 10.69
N LYS A 229 19.18 3.61 9.85
CA LYS A 229 20.46 4.30 9.56
C LYS A 229 20.25 5.63 8.83
N LEU A 230 19.28 5.69 7.93
CA LEU A 230 19.00 6.89 7.14
C LEU A 230 18.20 7.95 7.91
N SER A 231 17.34 7.53 8.83
CA SER A 231 16.41 8.43 9.53
C SER A 231 15.91 7.86 10.85
N THR A 232 16.64 8.12 11.93
CA THR A 232 16.30 7.62 13.28
C THR A 232 14.96 8.14 13.83
N GLY A 233 14.52 9.33 13.43
CA GLY A 233 13.31 9.98 13.93
C GLY A 233 12.02 9.69 13.14
N LYS A 234 12.10 9.01 12.00
CA LYS A 234 10.91 8.76 11.15
C LYS A 234 10.34 7.38 11.43
N LEU A 235 9.09 7.33 11.88
CA LEU A 235 8.33 6.09 12.01
C LEU A 235 7.45 5.91 10.78
N ALA A 236 7.24 4.66 10.38
CA ALA A 236 6.26 4.30 9.36
C ALA A 236 4.84 4.47 9.92
N ASP A 237 3.92 4.90 9.07
CA ASP A 237 2.48 4.86 9.36
C ASP A 237 1.96 3.51 8.82
N ILE A 238 1.47 2.65 9.71
CA ILE A 238 0.98 1.31 9.37
C ILE A 238 -0.52 1.37 9.07
N GLY A 239 -0.96 0.85 7.93
CA GLY A 239 -2.38 0.79 7.60
C GLY A 239 -2.70 0.93 6.13
N GLY A 240 -3.91 1.42 5.84
CA GLY A 240 -4.43 1.65 4.50
C GLY A 240 -5.40 2.82 4.46
N VAL A 241 -6.01 3.04 3.30
CA VAL A 241 -6.98 4.12 3.08
C VAL A 241 -8.26 3.53 2.50
N ILE A 242 -9.41 3.98 3.00
CA ILE A 242 -10.74 3.61 2.52
C ILE A 242 -11.39 4.84 1.90
N LEU A 243 -11.84 4.73 0.66
CA LEU A 243 -12.64 5.74 -0.02
C LEU A 243 -14.04 5.18 -0.28
N GLU A 244 -15.03 5.81 0.31
CA GLU A 244 -16.45 5.50 0.10
C GLU A 244 -17.07 6.53 -0.84
N MET A 245 -17.69 6.03 -1.91
CA MET A 245 -18.35 6.82 -2.94
C MET A 245 -19.79 6.35 -3.10
N GLU A 246 -20.74 7.26 -3.09
CA GLU A 246 -22.16 6.94 -3.29
C GLU A 246 -22.83 8.01 -4.15
N THR A 247 -23.64 7.58 -5.12
CA THR A 247 -24.32 8.50 -6.03
C THR A 247 -25.17 9.53 -5.27
N GLY A 248 -24.89 10.82 -5.49
CA GLY A 248 -25.60 11.93 -4.86
C GLY A 248 -25.13 12.28 -3.43
N LYS A 249 -24.08 11.62 -2.94
CA LYS A 249 -23.43 11.96 -1.67
C LYS A 249 -22.02 12.46 -1.88
N GLU A 250 -21.46 13.09 -0.85
CA GLU A 250 -20.06 13.48 -0.83
C GLU A 250 -19.20 12.26 -0.54
N ASP A 251 -18.06 12.16 -1.25
CA ASP A 251 -17.08 11.09 -1.08
C ASP A 251 -16.36 11.21 0.28
N ILE A 252 -16.19 10.08 0.97
CA ILE A 252 -15.54 10.00 2.28
C ILE A 252 -14.22 9.22 2.14
N LEU A 253 -13.08 9.90 2.32
CA LEU A 253 -11.76 9.26 2.34
C LEU A 253 -11.25 9.21 3.78
N THR A 254 -11.08 7.99 4.27
CA THR A 254 -10.70 7.68 5.66
C THR A 254 -9.37 6.94 5.71
N PRO A 255 -8.30 7.54 6.27
CA PRO A 255 -7.09 6.81 6.59
C PRO A 255 -7.33 5.94 7.83
N VAL A 256 -6.96 4.67 7.74
CA VAL A 256 -6.94 3.73 8.86
C VAL A 256 -5.50 3.50 9.25
N ILE A 257 -5.06 4.13 10.33
CA ILE A 257 -3.68 4.07 10.81
C ILE A 257 -3.61 3.35 12.14
N TYR A 258 -2.86 2.25 12.16
CA TYR A 258 -2.61 1.44 13.36
C TYR A 258 -1.38 1.96 14.09
N LYS A 259 -1.55 2.23 15.38
CA LYS A 259 -0.43 2.63 16.23
C LYS A 259 0.31 1.38 16.71
N PRO A 260 1.64 1.31 16.54
CA PRO A 260 2.40 0.22 17.14
C PRO A 260 2.17 0.21 18.64
N LYS A 261 1.94 -0.98 19.21
CA LYS A 261 1.91 -1.12 20.66
C LYS A 261 3.30 -0.73 21.18
N LYS A 262 3.33 0.20 22.12
CA LYS A 262 4.60 0.56 22.79
C LYS A 262 5.21 -0.72 23.36
N SER A 263 6.48 -1.00 23.02
CA SER A 263 7.29 -1.90 23.84
C SER A 263 7.38 -1.31 25.25
N GLU A 264 7.36 -2.16 26.27
CA GLU A 264 7.61 -1.71 27.62
C GLU A 264 8.93 -0.91 27.63
N GLU A 265 8.85 0.35 27.98
CA GLU A 265 10.05 1.18 28.12
C GLU A 265 10.84 0.64 29.32
N VAL A 266 11.99 0.04 29.07
CA VAL A 266 12.94 -0.27 30.13
C VAL A 266 13.59 1.05 30.53
N ILE A 267 13.06 1.67 31.56
CA ILE A 267 13.69 2.87 32.15
C ILE A 267 14.86 2.38 33.00
N TRP A 268 16.07 2.55 32.46
CA TRP A 268 17.27 2.40 33.27
C TRP A 268 17.31 3.54 34.30
N ARG A 269 17.15 3.19 35.57
CA ARG A 269 17.41 4.12 36.70
C ARG A 269 18.78 3.75 37.25
N GLY A 270 19.81 4.50 36.83
CA GLY A 270 21.14 4.41 37.37
C GLY A 270 21.19 4.78 38.84
#